data_88de2b6188c0c703008af72ac8d8238c
#
_entry.id   88de2b6188c0c703008af72ac8d8238c
#
_cell.length_a   1.000
_cell.length_b   1.000
_cell.length_c   1.000
_cell.angle_alpha   90.00
_cell.angle_beta   90.00
_cell.angle_gamma   90.00
#
_symmetry.space_group_name_H-M   'P 1'
#
loop_
_entity.id
_entity.type
_entity.pdbx_description
1 polymer ?
#
loop_
_entity_poly.entity_id
_entity_poly.type
_entity_poly.pdbx_seq_one_letter_code
_entity_poly.pdbx_strand_id
1 'polypeptide(L)' 'MKKYKVCGFSELMDAEMNTNSAEEASEIFEMMMNSDLYYKAHIVDNFTGELYCYFYKTVEGGGIKMEYWTAFA' A
#
# COMPACT_ATOMS: atom_id res chain seq x y z
N MET A 1 15.03 -13.24 -3.67
CA MET A 1 14.20 -12.11 -3.19
C MET A 1 13.23 -11.69 -4.29
N LYS A 2 11.98 -11.47 -3.95
CA LYS A 2 10.97 -11.04 -4.91
C LYS A 2 11.05 -9.54 -5.13
N LYS A 3 10.65 -9.09 -6.31
CA LYS A 3 10.83 -7.69 -6.72
C LYS A 3 9.99 -6.70 -5.92
N TYR A 4 8.71 -7.03 -5.68
CA TYR A 4 7.78 -6.09 -5.06
C TYR A 4 7.48 -6.47 -3.62
N LYS A 5 7.51 -5.48 -2.74
CA LYS A 5 7.08 -5.60 -1.36
C LYS A 5 5.88 -4.70 -1.14
N VAL A 6 4.76 -5.30 -0.74
CA VAL A 6 3.56 -4.57 -0.36
C VAL A 6 3.51 -4.52 1.16
N CYS A 7 3.50 -3.33 1.72
CA CYS A 7 3.41 -3.12 3.16
C CYS A 7 2.11 -2.40 3.49
N GLY A 8 1.33 -2.98 4.41
CA GLY A 8 0.08 -2.38 4.88
C GLY A 8 0.15 -2.15 6.37
N PHE A 9 -0.44 -1.06 6.83
CA PHE A 9 -0.40 -0.65 8.24
C PHE A 9 -1.82 -0.46 8.76
N SER A 10 -2.12 -1.11 9.87
CA SER A 10 -3.38 -0.98 10.57
C SER A 10 -3.11 -0.72 12.04
N GLU A 11 -4.16 -0.39 12.80
CA GLU A 11 -4.02 -0.20 14.24
C GLU A 11 -3.71 -1.50 14.99
N LEU A 12 -4.07 -2.64 14.38
CA LEU A 12 -3.90 -3.95 15.02
C LEU A 12 -2.57 -4.61 14.68
N MET A 13 -2.13 -4.51 13.43
CA MET A 13 -0.90 -5.14 12.97
C MET A 13 -0.46 -4.58 11.62
N ASP A 14 0.82 -4.75 11.34
CA ASP A 14 1.36 -4.46 10.02
C ASP A 14 1.35 -5.74 9.20
N ALA A 15 1.13 -5.59 7.90
CA ALA A 15 1.14 -6.71 6.96
C ALA A 15 2.21 -6.47 5.90
N GLU A 16 2.90 -7.53 5.52
CA GLU A 16 3.90 -7.48 4.46
C GLU A 16 3.70 -8.67 3.53
N MET A 17 3.78 -8.40 2.23
CA MET A 17 3.73 -9.45 1.23
C MET A 17 4.73 -9.16 0.13
N ASN A 18 5.41 -10.20 -0.35
CA ASN A 18 6.42 -10.09 -1.41
C ASN A 18 5.95 -10.88 -2.62
N THR A 19 6.10 -10.30 -3.81
CA THR A 19 5.73 -10.96 -5.06
C THR A 19 6.59 -10.43 -6.21
N ASN A 20 6.73 -11.23 -7.27
CA ASN A 20 7.36 -10.80 -8.51
C ASN A 20 6.35 -10.23 -9.50
N SER A 21 5.07 -10.32 -9.21
CA SER A 21 4.01 -9.85 -10.08
C SER A 21 3.55 -8.44 -9.70
N ALA A 22 3.71 -7.49 -10.61
CA ALA A 22 3.22 -6.14 -10.42
C ALA A 22 1.70 -6.13 -10.32
N GLU A 23 1.02 -6.97 -11.09
CA GLU A 23 -0.42 -7.11 -11.03
C GLU A 23 -0.91 -7.60 -9.68
N GLU A 24 -0.27 -8.64 -9.14
CA GLU A 24 -0.61 -9.16 -7.81
C GLU A 24 -0.37 -8.11 -6.73
N ALA A 25 0.78 -7.41 -6.80
CA ALA A 25 1.10 -6.36 -5.85
C ALA A 25 0.02 -5.25 -5.88
N SER A 26 -0.39 -4.85 -7.07
CA SER A 26 -1.41 -3.81 -7.25
C SER A 26 -2.77 -4.25 -6.71
N GLU A 27 -3.16 -5.51 -6.93
CA GLU A 27 -4.42 -6.05 -6.42
C GLU A 27 -4.45 -6.05 -4.89
N ILE A 28 -3.37 -6.47 -4.27
CA ILE A 28 -3.25 -6.47 -2.80
C ILE A 28 -3.32 -5.05 -2.26
N PHE A 29 -2.60 -4.12 -2.90
CA PHE A 29 -2.60 -2.72 -2.52
C PHE A 29 -4.00 -2.11 -2.61
N GLU A 30 -4.73 -2.36 -3.70
CA GLU A 30 -6.09 -1.87 -3.87
C GLU A 30 -7.05 -2.46 -2.84
N MET A 31 -6.88 -3.74 -2.50
CA MET A 31 -7.66 -4.38 -1.46
C MET A 31 -7.46 -3.67 -0.12
N MET A 32 -6.23 -3.35 0.22
CA MET A 32 -5.90 -2.61 1.44
C MET A 32 -6.50 -1.20 1.41
N MET A 33 -6.40 -0.52 0.26
CA MET A 33 -6.92 0.83 0.10
C MET A 33 -8.44 0.90 0.30
N ASN A 34 -9.15 -0.12 -0.17
CA ASN A 34 -10.61 -0.20 -0.08
C ASN A 34 -11.10 -0.81 1.24
N SER A 35 -10.18 -1.28 2.08
CA SER A 35 -10.50 -1.85 3.39
C SER A 35 -10.54 -0.77 4.46
N ASP A 36 -11.49 -0.89 5.40
CA ASP A 36 -11.56 0.01 6.54
C ASP A 36 -10.46 -0.30 7.58
N LEU A 37 -9.77 -1.43 7.43
CA LEU A 37 -8.76 -1.88 8.38
C LEU A 37 -7.44 -1.12 8.25
N TYR A 38 -7.01 -0.86 7.01
CA TYR A 38 -5.69 -0.27 6.75
C TYR A 38 -5.80 1.24 6.58
N TYR A 39 -4.95 1.99 7.30
CA TYR A 39 -4.89 3.43 7.16
C TYR A 39 -3.75 3.90 6.24
N LYS A 40 -2.82 3.01 5.92
CA LYS A 40 -1.65 3.32 5.10
C LYS A 40 -1.14 2.05 4.44
N ALA A 41 -0.65 2.16 3.22
CA ALA A 41 0.08 1.09 2.55
C ALA A 41 0.99 1.67 1.48
N HIS A 42 1.98 0.88 1.08
CA HIS A 42 2.86 1.25 -0.03
C HIS A 42 3.42 0.01 -0.69
N ILE A 43 3.88 0.18 -1.93
CA ILE A 43 4.62 -0.85 -2.66
C ILE A 43 6.01 -0.27 -2.96
N VAL A 44 7.04 -1.01 -2.58
CA VAL A 44 8.43 -0.64 -2.85
C VAL A 44 9.14 -1.75 -3.61
N ASP A 45 10.21 -1.37 -4.31
CA ASP A 45 11.11 -2.31 -4.97
C ASP A 45 12.08 -2.87 -3.93
N ASN A 46 12.13 -4.21 -3.79
CA ASN A 46 13.00 -4.87 -2.83
C ASN A 46 14.49 -4.74 -3.17
N PHE A 47 14.82 -4.46 -4.42
CA PHE A 47 16.22 -4.35 -4.86
C PHE A 47 16.75 -2.93 -4.80
N THR A 48 15.91 -1.94 -5.10
CA THR A 48 16.34 -0.55 -5.21
C THR A 48 15.79 0.35 -4.10
N GLY A 49 14.75 -0.08 -3.40
CA GLY A 49 14.06 0.74 -2.42
C GLY A 49 13.13 1.78 -3.04
N GLU A 50 12.97 1.77 -4.36
CA GLU A 50 12.11 2.73 -5.06
C GLU A 50 10.65 2.54 -4.67
N LEU A 51 9.97 3.66 -4.42
CA LEU A 51 8.55 3.66 -4.10
C LEU A 51 7.72 3.67 -5.38
N TYR A 52 6.80 2.72 -5.52
CA TYR A 52 5.91 2.63 -6.68
C TYR A 52 4.56 3.27 -6.46
N CYS A 53 4.03 3.15 -5.26
CA CYS A 53 2.74 3.78 -4.92
C CYS A 53 2.54 3.79 -3.41
N TYR A 54 1.64 4.67 -2.96
CA TYR A 54 1.22 4.68 -1.57
C TYR A 54 -0.20 5.24 -1.45
N PHE A 55 -0.87 4.91 -0.36
CA PHE A 55 -2.04 5.65 0.10
C PHE A 55 -1.89 5.93 1.60
N TYR A 56 -2.57 6.97 2.04
CA TYR A 56 -2.55 7.39 3.44
C TYR A 56 -3.91 8.01 3.77
N LYS A 57 -4.54 7.52 4.83
CA LYS A 57 -5.86 7.99 5.27
C LYS A 57 -5.71 8.75 6.57
N THR A 58 -6.38 9.91 6.66
CA THR A 58 -6.46 10.70 7.88
C THR A 58 -7.91 10.97 8.22
N VAL A 59 -8.22 11.09 9.51
CA VAL A 59 -9.55 11.50 9.96
C VAL A 59 -9.50 13.00 10.16
N GLU A 60 -10.39 13.72 9.46
CA GLU A 60 -10.36 15.17 9.44
C GLU A 60 -11.78 15.69 9.32
N GLY A 61 -12.19 16.57 10.25
CA GLY A 61 -13.51 17.21 10.18
C GLY A 61 -14.70 16.26 10.19
N GLY A 62 -14.57 15.08 10.83
CA GLY A 62 -15.63 14.09 10.88
C GLY A 62 -15.70 13.17 9.67
N GLY A 63 -14.76 13.31 8.74
CA GLY A 63 -14.67 12.44 7.56
C GLY A 63 -13.27 11.84 7.41
N ILE A 64 -13.12 10.97 6.39
CA ILE A 64 -11.83 10.38 6.05
C ILE A 64 -11.31 11.05 4.80
N LYS A 65 -10.07 11.58 4.89
CA LYS A 65 -9.34 12.13 3.75
C LYS A 65 -8.26 11.13 3.37
N MET A 66 -8.13 10.85 2.06
CA MET A 66 -7.12 9.93 1.56
C MET A 66 -6.19 10.63 0.59
N GLU A 67 -4.89 10.45 0.81
CA GLU A 67 -3.84 10.80 -0.13
C GLU A 67 -3.45 9.55 -0.89
N TYR A 68 -3.27 9.66 -2.19
CA TYR A 68 -2.93 8.53 -3.04
C TYR A 68 -2.00 8.97 -4.17
N TRP A 69 -0.96 8.19 -4.40
CA TRP A 69 -0.02 8.41 -5.50
C TRP A 69 0.43 7.09 -6.07
N THR A 70 0.59 7.02 -7.39
CA THR A 70 1.11 5.84 -8.05
C THR A 70 2.01 6.22 -9.22
N ALA A 71 3.11 5.45 -9.37
CA ALA A 71 3.97 5.49 -10.54
C ALA A 71 3.60 4.38 -11.54
N PHE A 72 2.71 3.47 -11.19
CA PHE A 72 2.22 2.46 -12.13
C PHE A 72 1.32 3.15 -13.17
N ALA A 73 1.62 2.87 -14.42
CA ALA A 73 0.86 3.46 -15.52
C ALA A 73 -0.53 2.84 -15.63
#